data_f3263b4d0884a7e5ba173b861b1a76f1
#
_entry.id   f3263b4d0884a7e5ba173b861b1a76f1
#
_cell.length_a   1.000
_cell.length_b   1.000
_cell.length_c   1.000
_cell.angle_alpha   90.00
_cell.angle_beta   90.00
_cell.angle_gamma   90.00
#
_symmetry.space_group_name_H-M   'P 1'
#
loop_
_entity.id
_entity.type
_entity.pdbx_description
1 polymer ?
#
loop_
_entity_poly.entity_id
_entity_poly.type
_entity_poly.pdbx_seq_one_letter_code
_entity_poly.pdbx_strand_id
1 'polypeptide(L)'
;MVNLTKYMILLGLVLSVFVLCDTMVLTHSSLAQNSQGIVISLGNSSFVPLTNTDANQVRVNVKYTVEDESLKNKMINAIMLVFAPNGSFLKQTSFPTGFTAESDGGVQSLKTTFQDKSLESVVANITFTDLTKVRVLSNILTVNLDLKESPTVSSLLGNKPSFEK
;
A
#
# COMPACT_ATOMS: atom_id res chain seq x y z
N MET A 1 55.60 -15.98 -9.18
CA MET A 1 54.61 -17.06 -9.25
C MET A 1 53.45 -16.68 -8.36
N VAL A 2 52.35 -16.21 -8.92
CA VAL A 2 51.15 -15.83 -8.16
C VAL A 2 50.40 -17.10 -7.83
N ASN A 3 50.06 -17.26 -6.56
CA ASN A 3 49.53 -18.52 -5.99
C ASN A 3 48.04 -18.70 -6.40
N LEU A 4 47.83 -19.29 -7.57
CA LEU A 4 46.54 -19.53 -8.23
C LEU A 4 45.50 -20.23 -7.34
N THR A 5 45.99 -21.06 -6.42
CA THR A 5 45.17 -21.84 -5.49
C THR A 5 44.40 -20.97 -4.49
N LYS A 6 44.98 -19.82 -4.08
CA LYS A 6 44.32 -18.87 -3.15
C LYS A 6 43.14 -18.13 -3.80
N TYR A 7 43.24 -17.87 -5.10
CA TYR A 7 42.11 -17.17 -5.82
C TYR A 7 40.97 -18.14 -6.13
N MET A 8 41.22 -19.41 -6.36
CA MET A 8 40.17 -20.42 -6.56
C MET A 8 39.35 -20.65 -5.27
N ILE A 9 39.99 -20.64 -4.11
CA ILE A 9 39.28 -20.77 -2.80
C ILE A 9 38.44 -19.54 -2.52
N LEU A 10 38.95 -18.33 -2.81
CA LEU A 10 38.24 -17.10 -2.61
C LEU A 10 37.01 -16.97 -3.55
N LEU A 11 37.16 -17.39 -4.81
CA LEU A 11 36.09 -17.39 -5.80
C LEU A 11 34.95 -18.36 -5.42
N GLY A 12 35.31 -19.56 -4.91
CA GLY A 12 34.36 -20.57 -4.43
C GLY A 12 33.53 -20.05 -3.22
N LEU A 13 34.19 -19.30 -2.33
CA LEU A 13 33.53 -18.77 -1.12
C LEU A 13 32.59 -17.61 -1.44
N VAL A 14 32.89 -16.78 -2.45
CA VAL A 14 32.01 -15.70 -2.91
C VAL A 14 30.79 -16.28 -3.64
N LEU A 15 30.96 -17.31 -4.47
CA LEU A 15 29.81 -17.94 -5.14
C LEU A 15 28.85 -18.64 -4.16
N SER A 16 29.38 -19.25 -3.08
CA SER A 16 28.53 -19.92 -2.10
C SER A 16 27.69 -18.94 -1.27
N VAL A 17 28.18 -17.70 -1.04
CA VAL A 17 27.40 -16.66 -0.34
C VAL A 17 26.27 -16.13 -1.20
N PHE A 18 26.47 -16.00 -2.53
CA PHE A 18 25.39 -15.56 -3.44
C PHE A 18 24.27 -16.59 -3.57
N VAL A 19 24.58 -17.88 -3.61
CA VAL A 19 23.56 -18.95 -3.67
C VAL A 19 22.75 -19.04 -2.37
N LEU A 20 23.34 -18.72 -1.21
CA LEU A 20 22.63 -18.71 0.07
C LEU A 20 21.71 -17.46 0.24
N CYS A 21 22.04 -16.32 -0.40
CA CYS A 21 21.17 -15.15 -0.39
C CYS A 21 19.92 -15.35 -1.25
N ASP A 22 20.03 -15.99 -2.44
CA ASP A 22 18.86 -16.22 -3.30
C ASP A 22 17.86 -17.22 -2.71
N THR A 23 18.31 -18.18 -1.91
CA THR A 23 17.43 -19.14 -1.24
C THR A 23 16.72 -18.55 0.00
N MET A 24 17.28 -17.51 0.63
CA MET A 24 16.62 -16.84 1.76
C MET A 24 15.50 -15.87 1.33
N VAL A 25 15.57 -15.30 0.13
CA VAL A 25 14.50 -14.41 -0.38
C VAL A 25 13.26 -15.21 -0.79
N LEU A 26 13.40 -16.46 -1.26
CA LEU A 26 12.28 -17.31 -1.67
C LEU A 26 11.54 -17.99 -0.51
N THR A 27 12.16 -18.13 0.66
CA THR A 27 11.51 -18.77 1.82
C THR A 27 10.69 -17.81 2.67
N HIS A 28 10.85 -16.48 2.52
CA HIS A 28 10.06 -15.49 3.26
C HIS A 28 8.68 -15.21 2.65
N SER A 29 8.46 -15.58 1.40
CA SER A 29 7.16 -15.37 0.74
C SER A 29 6.13 -16.48 1.01
N SER A 30 6.52 -17.63 1.53
CA SER A 30 5.61 -18.75 1.81
C SER A 30 5.16 -18.86 3.28
N LEU A 31 5.80 -18.16 4.21
CA LEU A 31 5.44 -18.20 5.64
C LEU A 31 4.39 -17.14 6.06
N ALA A 32 4.08 -16.16 5.19
CA ALA A 32 3.12 -15.11 5.49
C ALA A 32 1.65 -15.50 5.22
N GLN A 33 1.36 -16.70 4.72
CA GLN A 33 0.06 -17.03 4.16
C GLN A 33 -0.90 -17.75 5.13
N ASN A 34 -0.50 -18.07 6.37
CA ASN A 34 -1.28 -18.95 7.25
C ASN A 34 -1.78 -18.36 8.59
N SER A 35 -1.87 -17.03 8.74
CA SER A 35 -2.50 -16.45 9.94
C SER A 35 -3.35 -15.23 9.63
N GLN A 36 -4.20 -15.33 8.62
CA GLN A 36 -5.12 -14.26 8.25
C GLN A 36 -6.36 -14.36 9.13
N GLY A 37 -6.33 -13.70 10.27
CA GLY A 37 -7.54 -13.60 11.14
C GLY A 37 -8.45 -12.45 10.73
N ILE A 38 -8.05 -11.65 9.72
CA ILE A 38 -8.84 -10.53 9.17
C ILE A 38 -8.80 -10.61 7.66
N VAL A 39 -9.96 -10.54 7.03
CA VAL A 39 -10.09 -10.43 5.57
C VAL A 39 -10.38 -8.98 5.20
N ILE A 40 -9.58 -8.43 4.30
CA ILE A 40 -9.78 -7.06 3.79
C ILE A 40 -10.11 -7.06 2.30
N SER A 41 -10.97 -6.11 1.91
CA SER A 41 -11.41 -5.89 0.53
C SER A 41 -11.56 -4.41 0.23
N LEU A 42 -11.58 -4.05 -1.05
CA LEU A 42 -11.77 -2.67 -1.47
C LEU A 42 -13.21 -2.22 -1.22
N GLY A 43 -13.40 -1.12 -0.50
CA GLY A 43 -14.64 -0.37 -0.43
C GLY A 43 -14.74 0.58 -1.62
N ASN A 44 -13.97 1.66 -1.56
CA ASN A 44 -13.77 2.58 -2.68
C ASN A 44 -12.39 3.24 -2.58
N SER A 45 -11.97 3.89 -3.65
CA SER A 45 -10.66 4.54 -3.70
C SER A 45 -10.71 5.79 -4.58
N SER A 46 -9.73 6.69 -4.37
CA SER A 46 -9.52 7.85 -5.21
C SER A 46 -8.05 8.25 -5.24
N PHE A 47 -7.61 8.71 -6.40
CA PHE A 47 -6.34 9.38 -6.60
C PHE A 47 -6.64 10.72 -7.27
N VAL A 48 -6.30 11.83 -6.62
CA VAL A 48 -6.63 13.19 -7.09
C VAL A 48 -5.50 14.16 -6.82
N PRO A 49 -5.26 15.14 -7.72
CA PRO A 49 -4.36 16.23 -7.46
C PRO A 49 -4.96 17.16 -6.41
N LEU A 50 -4.13 17.68 -5.50
CA LEU A 50 -4.56 18.72 -4.57
C LEU A 50 -4.46 20.07 -5.25
N THR A 51 -5.55 20.84 -5.19
CA THR A 51 -5.54 22.24 -5.63
C THR A 51 -4.63 23.07 -4.72
N ASN A 52 -3.86 24.00 -5.31
CA ASN A 52 -2.94 24.90 -4.61
C ASN A 52 -1.66 24.25 -4.02
N THR A 53 -1.36 23.00 -4.33
CA THR A 53 -0.10 22.35 -3.93
C THR A 53 0.45 21.50 -5.05
N ASP A 54 1.75 21.17 -5.01
CA ASP A 54 2.34 20.21 -5.94
C ASP A 54 2.22 18.77 -5.46
N ALA A 55 1.13 18.45 -4.77
CA ALA A 55 0.89 17.17 -4.17
C ALA A 55 -0.34 16.47 -4.76
N ASN A 56 -0.27 15.16 -4.82
CA ASN A 56 -1.38 14.25 -5.07
C ASN A 56 -1.87 13.63 -3.78
N GLN A 57 -3.15 13.27 -3.74
CA GLN A 57 -3.77 12.57 -2.61
C GLN A 57 -4.29 11.20 -3.05
N VAL A 58 -3.90 10.18 -2.31
CA VAL A 58 -4.49 8.84 -2.37
C VAL A 58 -5.40 8.65 -1.16
N ARG A 59 -6.61 8.14 -1.41
CA ARG A 59 -7.53 7.68 -0.38
C ARG A 59 -8.04 6.29 -0.77
N VAL A 60 -7.99 5.36 0.18
CA VAL A 60 -8.56 4.02 0.03
C VAL A 60 -9.41 3.71 1.24
N ASN A 61 -10.68 3.41 1.02
CA ASN A 61 -11.58 2.87 2.04
C ASN A 61 -11.57 1.35 1.94
N VAL A 62 -11.14 0.70 3.01
CA VAL A 62 -10.97 -0.74 3.11
C VAL A 62 -12.10 -1.29 3.98
N LYS A 63 -12.88 -2.21 3.41
CA LYS A 63 -13.82 -3.04 4.18
C LYS A 63 -13.05 -4.19 4.81
N TYR A 64 -13.41 -4.56 6.03
CA TYR A 64 -12.81 -5.71 6.70
C TYR A 64 -13.84 -6.54 7.47
N THR A 65 -13.54 -7.82 7.62
CA THR A 65 -14.22 -8.76 8.51
C THR A 65 -13.19 -9.44 9.41
N VAL A 66 -13.56 -9.70 10.67
CA VAL A 66 -12.69 -10.38 11.65
C VAL A 66 -13.13 -11.82 11.76
N GLU A 67 -12.29 -12.74 11.25
CA GLU A 67 -12.58 -14.18 11.28
C GLU A 67 -11.99 -14.86 12.53
N ASP A 68 -10.88 -14.35 13.06
CA ASP A 68 -10.26 -14.84 14.29
C ASP A 68 -10.88 -14.16 15.50
N GLU A 69 -11.62 -14.92 16.32
CA GLU A 69 -12.26 -14.46 17.55
C GLU A 69 -11.27 -13.73 18.50
N SER A 70 -10.02 -14.15 18.51
CA SER A 70 -8.99 -13.54 19.37
C SER A 70 -8.64 -12.11 18.97
N LEU A 71 -8.95 -11.69 17.74
CA LEU A 71 -8.71 -10.35 17.22
C LEU A 71 -9.90 -9.42 17.37
N LYS A 72 -11.08 -9.93 17.68
CA LYS A 72 -12.29 -9.12 17.90
C LYS A 72 -12.09 -8.13 19.05
N ASN A 73 -12.45 -6.89 18.81
CA ASN A 73 -12.30 -5.77 19.76
C ASN A 73 -10.84 -5.52 20.20
N LYS A 74 -9.85 -5.99 19.43
CA LYS A 74 -8.44 -5.71 19.68
C LYS A 74 -7.99 -4.47 18.91
N MET A 75 -7.04 -3.77 19.49
CA MET A 75 -6.34 -2.68 18.81
C MET A 75 -5.38 -3.27 17.78
N ILE A 76 -5.54 -2.86 16.54
CA ILE A 76 -4.69 -3.25 15.40
C ILE A 76 -4.26 -2.01 14.61
N ASN A 77 -3.41 -2.19 13.62
CA ASN A 77 -2.97 -1.12 12.74
C ASN A 77 -3.26 -1.47 11.27
N ALA A 78 -3.33 -0.45 10.42
CA ALA A 78 -3.35 -0.61 8.98
C ALA A 78 -2.17 0.14 8.38
N ILE A 79 -1.50 -0.50 7.43
CA ILE A 79 -0.39 0.08 6.67
C ILE A 79 -0.81 0.16 5.21
N MET A 80 -0.58 1.31 4.59
CA MET A 80 -0.70 1.51 3.15
C MET A 80 0.64 1.96 2.60
N LEU A 81 1.16 1.20 1.64
CA LEU A 81 2.35 1.51 0.86
C LEU A 81 1.90 1.96 -0.53
N VAL A 82 2.38 3.10 -0.99
CA VAL A 82 2.07 3.64 -2.32
C VAL A 82 3.31 3.59 -3.20
N PHE A 83 3.13 3.10 -4.41
CA PHE A 83 4.18 2.93 -5.41
C PHE A 83 3.77 3.61 -6.71
N ALA A 84 4.76 4.10 -7.45
CA ALA A 84 4.60 4.50 -8.85
C ALA A 84 4.37 3.25 -9.73
N PRO A 85 3.85 3.40 -10.97
CA PRO A 85 3.62 2.27 -11.88
C PRO A 85 4.88 1.45 -12.20
N ASN A 86 6.06 2.07 -12.14
CA ASN A 86 7.35 1.40 -12.34
C ASN A 86 7.85 0.64 -11.09
N GLY A 87 7.05 0.57 -10.02
CA GLY A 87 7.41 -0.09 -8.76
C GLY A 87 8.20 0.76 -7.77
N SER A 88 8.55 2.01 -8.11
CA SER A 88 9.27 2.89 -7.18
C SER A 88 8.40 3.23 -5.98
N PHE A 89 8.94 3.10 -4.78
CA PHE A 89 8.26 3.47 -3.54
C PHE A 89 8.07 4.98 -3.44
N LEU A 90 6.85 5.43 -3.16
CA LEU A 90 6.49 6.84 -3.02
C LEU A 90 6.24 7.23 -1.57
N LYS A 91 5.38 6.48 -0.89
CA LYS A 91 4.94 6.86 0.46
C LYS A 91 4.41 5.67 1.25
N GLN A 92 4.60 5.74 2.57
CA GLN A 92 3.93 4.88 3.53
C GLN A 92 3.04 5.72 4.44
N THR A 93 1.87 5.18 4.79
CA THR A 93 1.01 5.70 5.83
C THR A 93 0.51 4.58 6.74
N SER A 94 0.25 4.91 7.99
CA SER A 94 -0.36 4.02 8.97
C SER A 94 -1.09 4.85 10.02
N PHE A 95 -2.00 4.24 10.77
CA PHE A 95 -2.62 4.92 11.90
C PHE A 95 -1.60 5.10 13.04
N PRO A 96 -1.43 6.31 13.59
CA PRO A 96 -0.47 6.54 14.68
C PRO A 96 -0.77 5.72 15.93
N THR A 97 -2.05 5.57 16.28
CA THR A 97 -2.52 4.88 17.49
C THR A 97 -3.23 3.55 17.20
N GLY A 98 -3.32 3.17 15.91
CA GLY A 98 -4.13 2.03 15.51
C GLY A 98 -5.64 2.32 15.56
N PHE A 99 -6.45 1.26 15.45
CA PHE A 99 -7.91 1.29 15.57
C PHE A 99 -8.41 -0.03 16.17
N THR A 100 -9.61 -0.02 16.72
CA THR A 100 -10.24 -1.24 17.25
C THR A 100 -10.84 -2.05 16.11
N ALA A 101 -10.47 -3.32 16.00
CA ALA A 101 -11.09 -4.26 15.07
C ALA A 101 -12.45 -4.68 15.64
N GLU A 102 -13.53 -4.08 15.14
CA GLU A 102 -14.90 -4.39 15.59
C GLU A 102 -15.28 -5.84 15.26
N SER A 103 -16.06 -6.47 16.13
CA SER A 103 -16.45 -7.90 16.02
C SER A 103 -17.12 -8.23 14.68
N ASP A 104 -17.94 -7.32 14.18
CA ASP A 104 -18.73 -7.50 12.95
C ASP A 104 -17.98 -6.99 11.70
N GLY A 105 -16.72 -6.53 11.89
CA GLY A 105 -15.97 -5.87 10.85
C GLY A 105 -16.35 -4.40 10.71
N GLY A 106 -15.88 -3.77 9.63
CA GLY A 106 -16.11 -2.35 9.43
C GLY A 106 -15.43 -1.78 8.19
N VAL A 107 -15.26 -0.46 8.17
CA VAL A 107 -14.58 0.27 7.11
C VAL A 107 -13.51 1.16 7.72
N GLN A 108 -12.28 1.07 7.20
CA GLN A 108 -11.18 1.95 7.55
C GLN A 108 -10.76 2.79 6.36
N SER A 109 -10.57 4.09 6.59
CA SER A 109 -10.14 5.04 5.57
C SER A 109 -8.66 5.37 5.74
N LEU A 110 -7.83 4.95 4.80
CA LEU A 110 -6.43 5.33 4.72
C LEU A 110 -6.27 6.46 3.71
N LYS A 111 -5.50 7.47 4.11
CA LYS A 111 -5.26 8.65 3.29
C LYS A 111 -3.80 9.05 3.38
N THR A 112 -3.19 9.35 2.24
CA THR A 112 -1.84 9.91 2.20
C THR A 112 -1.70 10.94 1.09
N THR A 113 -0.68 11.78 1.21
CA THR A 113 -0.28 12.75 0.20
C THR A 113 1.19 12.59 -0.11
N PHE A 114 1.57 12.81 -1.36
CA PHE A 114 2.96 12.82 -1.81
C PHE A 114 3.13 13.84 -2.93
N GLN A 115 4.36 14.34 -3.08
CA GLN A 115 4.72 15.31 -4.11
C GLN A 115 5.18 14.53 -5.35
N ASP A 116 4.40 14.53 -6.38
CA ASP A 116 4.72 14.15 -7.75
C ASP A 116 3.46 14.26 -8.61
N LYS A 117 3.25 15.40 -9.24
CA LYS A 117 2.09 15.61 -10.13
C LYS A 117 2.24 15.01 -11.52
N SER A 118 3.41 14.47 -11.84
CA SER A 118 3.64 13.83 -13.14
C SER A 118 3.02 12.45 -13.27
N LEU A 119 2.60 11.85 -12.14
CA LEU A 119 2.04 10.52 -12.10
C LEU A 119 0.55 10.54 -12.46
N GLU A 120 0.18 9.75 -13.45
CA GLU A 120 -1.21 9.54 -13.87
C GLU A 120 -1.87 8.36 -13.14
N SER A 121 -1.08 7.46 -12.57
CA SER A 121 -1.56 6.32 -11.79
C SER A 121 -0.58 5.94 -10.70
N VAL A 122 -1.08 5.21 -9.68
CA VAL A 122 -0.28 4.66 -8.59
C VAL A 122 -0.85 3.30 -8.17
N VAL A 123 -0.02 2.51 -7.50
CA VAL A 123 -0.40 1.24 -6.89
C VAL A 123 -0.35 1.38 -5.38
N ALA A 124 -1.44 1.05 -4.68
CA ALA A 124 -1.48 1.01 -3.23
C ALA A 124 -1.59 -0.43 -2.73
N ASN A 125 -0.65 -0.84 -1.87
CA ASN A 125 -0.71 -2.10 -1.16
C ASN A 125 -1.10 -1.85 0.30
N ILE A 126 -2.17 -2.48 0.75
CA ILE A 126 -2.71 -2.32 2.10
C ILE A 126 -2.68 -3.66 2.83
N THR A 127 -2.31 -3.61 4.11
CA THR A 127 -2.38 -4.75 5.01
C THR A 127 -2.71 -4.29 6.43
N PHE A 128 -3.37 -5.15 7.20
CA PHE A 128 -3.59 -4.93 8.62
C PHE A 128 -2.56 -5.72 9.43
N THR A 129 -2.07 -5.11 10.50
CA THR A 129 -1.00 -5.64 11.34
C THR A 129 -1.36 -5.48 12.82
N ASP A 130 -0.57 -6.10 13.68
CA ASP A 130 -0.58 -5.75 15.09
C ASP A 130 -0.08 -4.30 15.31
N LEU A 131 -0.20 -3.79 16.52
CA LEU A 131 0.26 -2.42 16.85
C LEU A 131 1.77 -2.25 16.68
N THR A 132 2.54 -3.32 16.81
CA THR A 132 4.00 -3.30 16.62
C THR A 132 4.40 -3.24 15.14
N LYS A 133 3.44 -3.46 14.22
CA LYS A 133 3.61 -3.49 12.76
C LYS A 133 4.54 -4.61 12.27
N VAL A 134 4.73 -5.64 13.09
CA VAL A 134 5.58 -6.80 12.80
C VAL A 134 4.74 -7.98 12.29
N ARG A 135 3.63 -8.26 12.97
CA ARG A 135 2.76 -9.39 12.59
C ARG A 135 1.68 -8.94 11.62
N VAL A 136 1.63 -9.57 10.45
CA VAL A 136 0.55 -9.38 9.48
C VAL A 136 -0.68 -10.17 9.93
N LEU A 137 -1.84 -9.52 9.96
CA LEU A 137 -3.12 -10.07 10.43
C LEU A 137 -4.15 -10.24 9.32
N SER A 138 -3.91 -9.69 8.11
CA SER A 138 -4.82 -9.76 6.97
C SER A 138 -4.13 -10.20 5.69
N ASN A 139 -4.93 -10.51 4.67
CA ASN A 139 -4.44 -10.55 3.28
C ASN A 139 -3.85 -9.18 2.86
N ILE A 140 -3.10 -9.18 1.78
CA ILE A 140 -2.64 -7.93 1.13
C ILE A 140 -3.68 -7.54 0.10
N LEU A 141 -4.18 -6.31 0.19
CA LEU A 141 -5.07 -5.69 -0.78
C LEU A 141 -4.24 -4.79 -1.71
N THR A 142 -4.15 -5.14 -2.98
CA THR A 142 -3.50 -4.31 -4.01
C THR A 142 -4.57 -3.56 -4.79
N VAL A 143 -4.42 -2.24 -4.89
CA VAL A 143 -5.35 -1.33 -5.58
C VAL A 143 -4.58 -0.51 -6.60
N ASN A 144 -4.95 -0.61 -7.86
CA ASN A 144 -4.49 0.29 -8.92
C ASN A 144 -5.40 1.52 -8.95
N LEU A 145 -4.81 2.69 -8.95
CA LEU A 145 -5.52 3.97 -8.86
C LEU A 145 -5.08 4.86 -10.01
N ASP A 146 -6.03 5.26 -10.83
CA ASP A 146 -5.83 6.24 -11.88
C ASP A 146 -6.17 7.64 -11.37
N LEU A 147 -5.43 8.64 -11.82
CA LEU A 147 -5.68 10.03 -11.49
C LEU A 147 -7.04 10.44 -12.05
N LYS A 148 -7.95 10.78 -11.17
CA LYS A 148 -9.24 11.34 -11.57
C LYS A 148 -9.04 12.82 -11.84
N GLU A 149 -9.26 13.24 -13.08
CA GLU A 149 -9.41 14.66 -13.37
C GLU A 149 -10.53 15.21 -12.47
N SER A 150 -10.18 16.24 -11.69
CA SER A 150 -11.20 16.98 -10.94
C SER A 150 -12.20 17.47 -11.96
N PRO A 151 -13.53 17.22 -11.83
CA PRO A 151 -14.49 17.75 -12.78
C PRO A 151 -14.27 19.26 -12.82
N THR A 152 -13.83 19.73 -13.98
CA THR A 152 -13.57 21.16 -14.22
C THR A 152 -14.91 21.85 -14.04
N VAL A 153 -14.97 22.82 -13.14
CA VAL A 153 -16.19 23.62 -12.81
C VAL A 153 -16.73 24.39 -14.02
N SER A 154 -16.17 24.18 -15.20
CA SER A 154 -16.58 24.79 -16.47
C SER A 154 -17.96 24.36 -16.98
N SER A 155 -18.55 23.30 -16.47
CA SER A 155 -19.88 22.85 -16.94
C SER A 155 -21.06 23.46 -16.19
N LEU A 156 -20.83 24.27 -15.16
CA LEU A 156 -21.90 24.92 -14.39
C LEU A 156 -22.18 26.38 -14.79
N LEU A 157 -21.45 26.93 -15.76
CA LEU A 157 -21.65 28.30 -16.25
C LEU A 157 -22.37 28.39 -17.61
N GLY A 158 -22.89 27.30 -18.11
CA GLY A 158 -23.62 27.24 -19.39
C GLY A 158 -25.13 27.17 -19.23
N ASN A 159 -25.77 28.21 -18.73
CA ASN A 159 -27.12 28.63 -19.21
C ASN A 159 -27.54 29.92 -18.50
N LYS A 160 -27.07 31.02 -19.05
CA LYS A 160 -27.67 32.33 -18.75
C LYS A 160 -28.97 32.40 -19.56
N PRO A 161 -30.17 32.52 -18.95
CA PRO A 161 -31.38 32.74 -19.71
C PRO A 161 -31.28 34.10 -20.36
N SER A 162 -31.35 34.16 -21.68
CA SER A 162 -31.55 35.39 -22.44
C SER A 162 -32.97 35.88 -22.18
N PHE A 163 -33.10 36.98 -21.42
CA PHE A 163 -34.34 37.76 -21.40
C PHE A 163 -34.36 38.57 -22.71
N GLU A 164 -35.14 38.19 -23.67
CA GLU A 164 -35.60 39.03 -24.76
C GLU A 164 -36.66 40.01 -24.22
N LYS A 165 -36.47 41.27 -24.60
CA LYS A 165 -37.47 42.34 -24.36
C LYS A 165 -38.54 42.30 -25.47
#